data_38eec314d7c954b01af8b1d6e1b1ef15
#
_entry.id   38eec314d7c954b01af8b1d6e1b1ef15
#
_cell.length_a   1.000
_cell.length_b   1.000
_cell.length_c   1.000
_cell.angle_alpha   90.00
_cell.angle_beta   90.00
_cell.angle_gamma   90.00
#
_symmetry.space_group_name_H-M   'P 1'
#
loop_
_entity.id
_entity.type
_entity.pdbx_description
1 polymer ?
#
loop_
_entity_poly.entity_id
_entity_poly.type
_entity_poly.pdbx_seq_one_letter_code
_entity_poly.pdbx_strand_id
1 'polypeptide(L)'
;MCKIIKPVINVAATAANIKACRISAGYSVREIQNIFNFNSTEAIYSWEKGKYLPTIDNMIVLAAVYGVTVDDIVIKDEIEIEVDVDVREAKSA
;
A
#
# COMPACT_ATOMS: atom_id res chain seq x y z
N MET A 1 5.27 -21.80 23.03
CA MET A 1 4.83 -21.08 21.83
C MET A 1 4.76 -19.59 22.13
N CYS A 2 5.13 -18.79 21.16
CA CYS A 2 5.12 -17.34 21.27
C CYS A 2 4.00 -16.76 20.43
N LYS A 3 3.40 -15.69 20.90
CA LYS A 3 2.41 -14.94 20.13
C LYS A 3 3.08 -13.72 19.53
N ILE A 4 2.83 -13.49 18.25
CA ILE A 4 3.36 -12.36 17.51
C ILE A 4 2.20 -11.60 16.90
N ILE A 5 2.21 -10.29 17.07
CA ILE A 5 1.28 -9.41 16.37
C ILE A 5 1.88 -9.11 15.00
N LYS A 6 1.22 -9.55 13.98
CA LYS A 6 1.70 -9.41 12.61
C LYS A 6 0.87 -8.38 11.87
N PRO A 7 1.48 -7.28 11.39
CA PRO A 7 0.76 -6.35 10.52
C PRO A 7 0.54 -6.98 9.15
N VAL A 8 -0.65 -6.78 8.59
CA VAL A 8 -0.98 -7.18 7.23
C VAL A 8 -1.63 -6.01 6.52
N ILE A 9 -1.40 -5.89 5.21
CA ILE A 9 -1.99 -4.82 4.43
C ILE A 9 -3.46 -5.11 4.22
N ASN A 10 -4.31 -4.13 4.55
CA ASN A 10 -5.71 -4.16 4.16
C ASN A 10 -5.79 -3.58 2.74
N VAL A 11 -5.91 -4.45 1.74
CA VAL A 11 -5.86 -4.05 0.34
C VAL A 11 -7.02 -3.13 -0.02
N ALA A 12 -8.24 -3.49 0.38
CA ALA A 12 -9.41 -2.68 0.05
C ALA A 12 -9.35 -1.28 0.67
N ALA A 13 -8.95 -1.20 1.93
CA ALA A 13 -8.83 0.08 2.62
C ALA A 13 -7.69 0.92 2.05
N THR A 14 -6.56 0.28 1.72
CA THR A 14 -5.43 0.98 1.09
C THR A 14 -5.82 1.53 -0.28
N ALA A 15 -6.53 0.74 -1.09
CA ALA A 15 -7.00 1.18 -2.40
C ALA A 15 -7.92 2.39 -2.29
N ALA A 16 -8.88 2.35 -1.36
CA ALA A 16 -9.78 3.47 -1.11
C ALA A 16 -9.01 4.71 -0.65
N ASN A 17 -7.98 4.50 0.16
CA ASN A 17 -7.15 5.59 0.66
C ASN A 17 -6.29 6.21 -0.45
N ILE A 18 -5.77 5.42 -1.38
CA ILE A 18 -5.05 5.94 -2.56
C ILE A 18 -5.94 6.92 -3.32
N LYS A 19 -7.19 6.53 -3.58
CA LYS A 19 -8.15 7.39 -4.25
C LYS A 19 -8.44 8.65 -3.43
N ALA A 20 -8.66 8.51 -2.13
CA ALA A 20 -8.92 9.64 -1.24
C ALA A 20 -7.75 10.63 -1.24
N CYS A 21 -6.52 10.14 -1.18
CA CYS A 21 -5.33 10.98 -1.24
C CYS A 21 -5.23 11.73 -2.56
N ARG A 22 -5.53 11.06 -3.68
CA ARG A 22 -5.52 11.72 -4.99
C ARG A 22 -6.53 12.87 -5.04
N ILE A 23 -7.75 12.61 -4.61
CA ILE A 23 -8.83 13.61 -4.61
C ILE A 23 -8.47 14.77 -3.68
N SER A 24 -7.96 14.46 -2.50
CA SER A 24 -7.55 15.46 -1.52
C SER A 24 -6.43 16.36 -2.04
N ALA A 25 -5.50 15.78 -2.81
CA ALA A 25 -4.41 16.53 -3.41
C ALA A 25 -4.82 17.28 -4.67
N GLY A 26 -6.03 17.05 -5.19
CA GLY A 26 -6.57 17.78 -6.33
C GLY A 26 -6.17 17.24 -7.69
N TYR A 27 -5.73 15.98 -7.78
CA TYR A 27 -5.31 15.40 -9.05
C TYR A 27 -6.42 14.57 -9.69
N SER A 28 -6.51 14.66 -11.01
CA SER A 28 -7.30 13.72 -11.81
C SER A 28 -6.48 12.46 -12.06
N VAL A 29 -7.17 11.37 -12.43
CA VAL A 29 -6.48 10.13 -12.81
C VAL A 29 -5.56 10.36 -14.00
N ARG A 30 -6.00 11.17 -14.96
CA ARG A 30 -5.19 11.47 -16.15
C ARG A 30 -3.91 12.23 -15.79
N GLU A 31 -3.98 13.13 -14.81
CA GLU A 31 -2.78 13.83 -14.34
C GLU A 31 -1.78 12.86 -13.72
N ILE A 32 -2.27 11.89 -12.95
CA ILE A 32 -1.41 10.86 -12.37
C ILE A 32 -0.82 9.99 -13.49
N GLN A 33 -1.63 9.62 -14.49
CA GLN A 33 -1.13 8.90 -15.66
C GLN A 33 0.06 9.62 -16.29
N ASN A 34 -0.06 10.93 -16.46
CA ASN A 34 1.01 11.72 -17.08
C ASN A 34 2.26 11.77 -16.21
N ILE A 35 2.09 11.89 -14.88
CA ILE A 35 3.23 11.91 -13.94
C ILE A 35 4.03 10.62 -14.04
N PHE A 36 3.33 9.48 -14.13
CA PHE A 36 3.98 8.17 -14.25
C PHE A 36 4.41 7.84 -15.67
N ASN A 37 3.99 8.64 -16.64
CA ASN A 37 4.25 8.38 -18.06
C ASN A 37 3.71 7.02 -18.52
N PHE A 38 2.54 6.66 -18.02
CA PHE A 38 1.85 5.43 -18.41
C PHE A 38 1.09 5.61 -19.71
N ASN A 39 0.95 4.53 -20.47
CA ASN A 39 0.21 4.54 -21.75
C ASN A 39 -1.31 4.65 -21.55
N SER A 40 -1.82 4.31 -20.36
CA SER A 40 -3.25 4.35 -20.07
C SER A 40 -3.48 4.61 -18.59
N THR A 41 -4.74 4.82 -18.23
CA THR A 41 -5.16 5.02 -16.83
C THR A 41 -5.41 3.70 -16.11
N GLU A 42 -5.25 2.57 -16.78
CA GLU A 42 -5.66 1.26 -16.26
C GLU A 42 -4.99 0.89 -14.93
N ALA A 43 -3.69 1.11 -14.82
CA ALA A 43 -2.96 0.79 -13.59
C ALA A 43 -3.49 1.60 -12.41
N ILE A 44 -3.73 2.89 -12.62
CA ILE A 44 -4.20 3.79 -11.55
C ILE A 44 -5.58 3.38 -11.07
N TYR A 45 -6.50 3.08 -11.99
CA TYR A 45 -7.82 2.58 -11.61
C TYR A 45 -7.74 1.23 -10.89
N SER A 46 -6.83 0.36 -11.32
CA SER A 46 -6.62 -0.94 -10.66
C SER A 46 -6.15 -0.76 -9.23
N TRP A 47 -5.24 0.20 -8.99
CA TRP A 47 -4.79 0.51 -7.63
C TRP A 47 -5.94 1.02 -6.77
N GLU A 48 -6.78 1.89 -7.32
CA GLU A 48 -7.89 2.51 -6.57
C GLU A 48 -9.06 1.57 -6.35
N LYS A 49 -9.17 0.53 -7.17
CA LYS A 49 -10.20 -0.51 -7.00
C LYS A 49 -9.75 -1.69 -6.15
N GLY A 50 -8.46 -1.75 -5.82
CA GLY A 50 -7.93 -2.86 -5.05
C GLY A 50 -7.73 -4.13 -5.85
N LYS A 51 -7.68 -4.04 -7.17
CA LYS A 51 -7.37 -5.19 -8.01
C LYS A 51 -5.94 -5.67 -7.74
N TYR A 52 -5.01 -4.75 -7.63
CA TYR A 52 -3.66 -4.94 -7.12
C TYR A 52 -3.14 -3.60 -6.61
N LEU A 53 -2.12 -3.64 -5.78
CA LEU A 53 -1.52 -2.43 -5.24
C LEU A 53 -0.32 -1.99 -6.08
N PRO A 54 0.06 -0.71 -6.01
CA PRO A 54 1.29 -0.25 -6.63
C PRO A 54 2.49 -1.01 -6.08
N THR A 55 3.52 -1.18 -6.92
CA THR A 55 4.83 -1.64 -6.43
C THR A 55 5.38 -0.62 -5.44
N ILE A 56 6.37 -1.01 -4.65
CA ILE A 56 6.89 -0.12 -3.60
C ILE A 56 7.48 1.17 -4.20
N ASP A 57 8.14 1.09 -5.35
CA ASP A 57 8.69 2.26 -6.01
C ASP A 57 7.58 3.20 -6.49
N ASN A 58 6.51 2.67 -7.06
CA ASN A 58 5.36 3.48 -7.46
C ASN A 58 4.64 4.07 -6.25
N MET A 59 4.58 3.32 -5.15
CA MET A 59 3.98 3.81 -3.91
C MET A 59 4.75 5.01 -3.36
N ILE A 60 6.07 4.98 -3.44
CA ILE A 60 6.92 6.09 -3.01
C ILE A 60 6.64 7.34 -3.86
N VAL A 61 6.49 7.17 -5.17
CA VAL A 61 6.16 8.28 -6.07
C VAL A 61 4.79 8.86 -5.74
N LEU A 62 3.79 8.00 -5.53
CA LEU A 62 2.45 8.45 -5.15
C LEU A 62 2.48 9.25 -3.85
N ALA A 63 3.20 8.78 -2.85
CA ALA A 63 3.35 9.48 -1.58
C ALA A 63 3.94 10.88 -1.78
N ALA A 64 4.99 10.98 -2.58
CA ALA A 64 5.61 12.25 -2.89
C ALA A 64 4.66 13.21 -3.62
N VAL A 65 3.92 12.70 -4.60
CA VAL A 65 2.97 13.48 -5.39
C VAL A 65 1.82 13.97 -4.53
N TYR A 66 1.29 13.10 -3.67
CA TYR A 66 0.14 13.45 -2.82
C TYR A 66 0.54 14.21 -1.55
N GLY A 67 1.85 14.36 -1.29
CA GLY A 67 2.32 15.08 -0.11
C GLY A 67 2.10 14.34 1.20
N VAL A 68 2.16 13.03 1.15
CA VAL A 68 1.99 12.16 2.33
C VAL A 68 3.14 11.16 2.37
N THR A 69 3.20 10.36 3.42
CA THR A 69 4.16 9.26 3.51
C THR A 69 3.56 7.97 2.98
N VAL A 70 4.41 6.99 2.65
CA VAL A 70 3.92 5.66 2.28
C VAL A 70 3.12 5.06 3.43
N ASP A 71 3.55 5.27 4.66
CA ASP A 71 2.86 4.76 5.84
C ASP A 71 1.47 5.39 6.00
N ASP A 72 1.28 6.63 5.55
CA ASP A 72 -0.03 7.28 5.54
C ASP A 72 -0.98 6.64 4.52
N ILE A 73 -0.45 6.14 3.41
CA ILE A 73 -1.25 5.53 2.34
C ILE A 73 -1.66 4.10 2.69
N VAL A 74 -0.73 3.31 3.22
CA VAL A 74 -0.93 1.89 3.47
C VAL A 74 -1.72 1.69 4.75
N ILE A 75 -2.91 1.11 4.64
CA ILE A 75 -3.75 0.79 5.78
C ILE A 75 -3.47 -0.66 6.18
N LYS A 76 -3.15 -0.85 7.45
CA LYS A 76 -2.74 -2.15 7.98
C LYS A 76 -3.73 -2.64 9.00
N ASP A 77 -3.98 -3.93 8.98
CA ASP A 77 -4.65 -4.65 10.05
C ASP A 77 -3.60 -5.41 10.84
N GLU A 78 -3.92 -5.79 12.05
CA GLU A 78 -3.04 -6.62 12.86
C GLU A 78 -3.71 -7.97 13.10
N ILE A 79 -2.95 -9.04 12.91
CA ILE A 79 -3.38 -10.39 13.25
C ILE A 79 -2.43 -10.97 14.27
N GLU A 80 -2.97 -11.80 15.15
CA GLU A 80 -2.18 -12.50 16.13
C GLU A 80 -1.89 -13.90 15.62
N ILE A 81 -0.62 -14.28 15.62
CA ILE A 81 -0.20 -15.61 15.21
C ILE A 81 0.59 -16.26 16.33
N GLU A 82 0.50 -17.58 16.42
CA GLU A 82 1.33 -18.36 17.32
C GLU A 82 2.51 -18.91 16.54
N VAL A 83 3.71 -18.74 17.08
CA VAL A 83 4.94 -19.18 16.46
C VAL A 83 5.63 -20.18 17.33
N ASP A 84 6.10 -21.27 16.72
CA ASP A 84 6.89 -22.28 17.41
C ASP A 84 8.24 -21.67 17.81
N VAL A 85 8.71 -22.04 18.99
CA VAL A 85 10.00 -21.60 19.50
C VAL A 85 11.14 -21.94 18.55
N ASP A 86 11.07 -23.11 17.90
CA ASP A 86 12.09 -23.53 16.94
C ASP A 86 12.20 -22.58 15.75
N VAL A 87 11.10 -22.02 15.31
CA VAL A 87 11.10 -21.02 14.22
C VAL A 87 11.86 -19.75 14.65
N ARG A 88 11.72 -19.34 15.89
CA ARG A 88 12.43 -18.18 16.43
C ARG A 88 13.94 -18.42 16.48
N GLU A 89 14.34 -19.60 16.92
CA GLU A 89 15.75 -19.98 16.95
C GLU A 89 16.37 -19.94 15.58
N ALA A 90 15.67 -20.44 14.57
CA ALA A 90 16.13 -20.41 13.19
C ALA A 90 16.34 -18.97 12.71
N LYS A 91 15.49 -18.03 13.13
CA LYS A 91 15.61 -16.63 12.74
C LYS A 91 16.79 -15.94 13.42
N SER A 92 17.12 -16.33 14.61
CA SER A 92 18.19 -15.67 15.36
C SER A 92 19.58 -16.15 14.94
N ALA A 93 19.65 -17.23 14.21
CA ALA A 93 20.90 -17.70 13.67
C ALA A 93 21.30 -16.92 12.42
#